data_26a92bdbec300d8dd71ce841bdd8b795
#
_entry.id   26a92bdbec300d8dd71ce841bdd8b795
#
_cell.length_a   1.000
_cell.length_b   1.000
_cell.length_c   1.000
_cell.angle_alpha   90.00
_cell.angle_beta   90.00
_cell.angle_gamma   90.00
#
_symmetry.space_group_name_H-M   'P 1'
#
loop_
_entity.id
_entity.type
_entity.pdbx_description
1 polymer ?
#
loop_
_entity_poly.entity_id
_entity_poly.type
_entity_poly.pdbx_seq_one_letter_code
_entity_poly.pdbx_strand_id
1 'polypeptide(L)'
;MKLTLEGIKNRKAWEDANIVLPNYDVEKVSKKAQDAPKWVHFGVGNIFRIFIGGIADGLLEDGNLDRGITCVETFDYDVVDKIYKPYDNLGLSVILHGDGTREYKVIGSLAEAVKAQSSNAEEWNRLKEIFTSESLQMVSFTITEKGYALQKADGSWFPFVEADINNGPEHATGAMAVVVAMLLERYKAGKYPLALVSMDNCSQNGAKLRESVLMMAEEWEKLGFVDSDFIDYVSDENVVAFPGTMIDKITPRPSEKIADDLEKLGVENMQPVITSKKTYIAPFVNAEKPQYLVIEDHFPNGRPALEKGFGVYMADRETVNLSERMKVTVCLNPVHSATGPLGVVLGYDLFAHMLNTNPDMMKMARMVAYDEGLPVVKDPGILSPQAFVDELFNDRFPNEYLGDTNLRLSVDVSQMVGIRFGETIKAYVQKFGDASQLTAIPLGIAGWLRYMLGVDDEGNTYELAPDPMNEELQEQLGNIVVGKPETFKDQLKPILSNERLFFTDLYKDGVGEKVEEIFSEMIAGKGAVKATIHKYVNK
;
A
#
# COMPACT_ATOMS: atom_id res chain seq x y z
N MET A 1 -10.50 14.87 27.59
CA MET A 1 -11.41 14.98 26.41
C MET A 1 -11.71 13.58 25.91
N LYS A 2 -12.99 13.24 25.69
CA LYS A 2 -13.37 11.96 25.13
C LYS A 2 -13.58 12.09 23.61
N LEU A 3 -13.03 11.16 22.85
CA LEU A 3 -13.23 11.10 21.39
C LEU A 3 -14.61 10.45 21.11
N THR A 4 -15.68 11.20 21.36
CA THR A 4 -17.08 10.80 21.17
C THR A 4 -17.89 11.99 20.66
N LEU A 5 -19.07 11.75 20.09
CA LEU A 5 -19.97 12.82 19.62
C LEU A 5 -20.30 13.83 20.72
N GLU A 6 -20.51 13.36 21.96
CA GLU A 6 -20.71 14.25 23.11
C GLU A 6 -19.41 14.98 23.51
N GLY A 7 -18.27 14.28 23.47
CA GLY A 7 -16.98 14.87 23.87
C GLY A 7 -16.49 15.99 22.96
N ILE A 8 -16.77 15.91 21.65
CA ILE A 8 -16.38 16.95 20.67
C ILE A 8 -17.25 18.21 20.74
N LYS A 9 -18.39 18.19 21.46
CA LYS A 9 -19.21 19.39 21.68
C LYS A 9 -18.49 20.46 22.52
N ASN A 10 -17.56 20.06 23.40
CA ASN A 10 -16.67 20.98 24.11
C ASN A 10 -15.51 21.45 23.22
N ARG A 11 -15.83 22.13 22.14
CA ARG A 11 -14.86 22.56 21.11
C ARG A 11 -13.63 23.26 21.67
N LYS A 12 -13.86 24.14 22.69
CA LYS A 12 -12.77 24.91 23.29
C LYS A 12 -11.66 24.04 23.87
N ALA A 13 -11.98 22.90 24.49
CA ALA A 13 -10.96 22.02 25.06
C ALA A 13 -10.06 21.40 23.98
N TRP A 14 -10.64 21.09 22.82
CA TRP A 14 -9.91 20.53 21.66
C TRP A 14 -9.06 21.60 20.96
N GLU A 15 -9.61 22.82 20.80
CA GLU A 15 -8.90 23.98 20.26
C GLU A 15 -7.70 24.37 21.14
N ASP A 16 -7.88 24.41 22.47
CA ASP A 16 -6.80 24.68 23.41
C ASP A 16 -5.69 23.60 23.36
N ALA A 17 -6.01 22.38 22.96
CA ALA A 17 -5.07 21.29 22.72
C ALA A 17 -4.50 21.27 21.27
N ASN A 18 -4.87 22.26 20.45
CA ASN A 18 -4.50 22.35 19.03
C ASN A 18 -4.94 21.12 18.20
N ILE A 19 -6.12 20.58 18.51
CA ILE A 19 -6.74 19.48 17.77
C ILE A 19 -7.92 20.02 16.97
N VAL A 20 -7.86 19.89 15.65
CA VAL A 20 -8.91 20.37 14.73
C VAL A 20 -10.12 19.45 14.81
N LEU A 21 -11.30 20.02 14.95
CA LEU A 21 -12.58 19.31 14.93
C LEU A 21 -13.32 19.54 13.62
N PRO A 22 -14.17 18.59 13.18
CA PRO A 22 -15.09 18.82 12.07
C PRO A 22 -15.94 20.07 12.25
N ASN A 23 -16.10 20.87 11.19
CA ASN A 23 -17.00 22.04 11.18
C ASN A 23 -18.40 21.71 10.65
N TYR A 24 -18.58 20.53 10.08
CA TYR A 24 -19.89 20.03 9.67
C TYR A 24 -20.57 19.24 10.81
N ASP A 25 -21.88 19.05 10.69
CA ASP A 25 -22.69 18.26 11.63
C ASP A 25 -22.48 16.77 11.39
N VAL A 26 -21.65 16.13 12.22
CA VAL A 26 -21.27 14.72 12.12
C VAL A 26 -22.48 13.80 12.28
N GLU A 27 -23.39 14.08 13.24
CA GLU A 27 -24.59 13.28 13.46
C GLU A 27 -25.50 13.31 12.23
N LYS A 28 -25.66 14.48 11.61
CA LYS A 28 -26.49 14.65 10.40
C LYS A 28 -25.92 13.92 9.18
N VAL A 29 -24.61 14.02 8.93
CA VAL A 29 -24.01 13.34 7.77
C VAL A 29 -23.97 11.84 7.96
N SER A 30 -23.79 11.35 9.20
CA SER A 30 -23.90 9.94 9.54
C SER A 30 -25.32 9.41 9.32
N LYS A 31 -26.31 10.12 9.81
CA LYS A 31 -27.72 9.74 9.60
C LYS A 31 -28.10 9.67 8.13
N LYS A 32 -27.68 10.65 7.34
CA LYS A 32 -27.89 10.63 5.88
C LYS A 32 -27.25 9.42 5.21
N ALA A 33 -26.06 8.99 5.63
CA ALA A 33 -25.39 7.81 5.09
C ALA A 33 -26.13 6.54 5.48
N GLN A 34 -26.62 6.46 6.71
CA GLN A 34 -27.42 5.32 7.18
C GLN A 34 -28.74 5.19 6.41
N ASP A 35 -29.44 6.30 6.14
CA ASP A 35 -30.73 6.31 5.45
C ASP A 35 -30.60 6.06 3.94
N ALA A 36 -29.52 6.55 3.31
CA ALA A 36 -29.28 6.46 1.87
C ALA A 36 -27.76 6.44 1.57
N PRO A 37 -27.09 5.30 1.73
CA PRO A 37 -25.64 5.20 1.54
C PRO A 37 -25.25 5.50 0.08
N LYS A 38 -24.15 6.25 -0.11
CA LYS A 38 -23.52 6.48 -1.42
C LYS A 38 -22.17 5.79 -1.55
N TRP A 39 -21.48 5.69 -0.45
CA TRP A 39 -20.12 5.15 -0.38
C TRP A 39 -19.99 4.15 0.76
N VAL A 40 -19.61 2.93 0.42
CA VAL A 40 -19.29 1.85 1.36
C VAL A 40 -17.80 1.55 1.24
N HIS A 41 -17.15 1.22 2.35
CA HIS A 41 -15.75 0.82 2.34
C HIS A 41 -15.52 -0.47 3.11
N PHE A 42 -14.85 -1.43 2.47
CA PHE A 42 -14.43 -2.70 3.06
C PHE A 42 -12.98 -2.64 3.54
N GLY A 43 -12.77 -3.05 4.79
CA GLY A 43 -11.47 -2.96 5.45
C GLY A 43 -11.35 -1.69 6.29
N VAL A 44 -11.46 -1.84 7.61
CA VAL A 44 -11.59 -0.71 8.55
C VAL A 44 -10.27 -0.40 9.27
N GLY A 45 -9.14 -0.71 8.62
CA GLY A 45 -7.79 -0.52 9.16
C GLY A 45 -7.28 0.93 9.11
N ASN A 46 -6.01 1.09 9.43
CA ASN A 46 -5.39 2.42 9.57
C ASN A 46 -5.40 3.22 8.26
N ILE A 47 -5.06 2.58 7.13
CA ILE A 47 -5.01 3.28 5.84
C ILE A 47 -6.39 3.86 5.46
N PHE A 48 -7.46 3.10 5.68
CA PHE A 48 -8.81 3.59 5.45
C PHE A 48 -9.12 4.80 6.34
N ARG A 49 -8.91 4.68 7.66
CA ARG A 49 -9.33 5.67 8.65
C ARG A 49 -8.71 7.05 8.44
N ILE A 50 -7.41 7.09 8.09
CA ILE A 50 -6.69 8.37 7.94
C ILE A 50 -6.68 8.88 6.50
N PHE A 51 -6.58 7.99 5.50
CA PHE A 51 -6.45 8.41 4.12
C PHE A 51 -7.82 8.53 3.45
N ILE A 52 -8.54 7.43 3.28
CA ILE A 52 -9.85 7.45 2.60
C ILE A 52 -10.88 8.22 3.43
N GLY A 53 -10.94 7.94 4.73
CA GLY A 53 -11.76 8.69 5.67
C GLY A 53 -11.38 10.17 5.74
N GLY A 54 -10.07 10.48 5.70
CA GLY A 54 -9.58 11.85 5.65
C GLY A 54 -9.96 12.61 4.38
N ILE A 55 -9.96 11.94 3.21
CA ILE A 55 -10.46 12.51 1.94
C ILE A 55 -11.96 12.82 2.08
N ALA A 56 -12.75 11.86 2.54
CA ALA A 56 -14.19 12.08 2.73
C ALA A 56 -14.49 13.18 3.74
N ASP A 57 -13.70 13.26 4.81
CA ASP A 57 -13.79 14.34 5.81
C ASP A 57 -13.53 15.72 5.20
N GLY A 58 -12.50 15.86 4.36
CA GLY A 58 -12.25 17.08 3.61
C GLY A 58 -13.38 17.45 2.66
N LEU A 59 -13.94 16.47 1.95
CA LEU A 59 -15.08 16.68 1.06
C LEU A 59 -16.34 17.12 1.82
N LEU A 60 -16.55 16.64 3.04
CA LEU A 60 -17.64 17.08 3.92
C LEU A 60 -17.43 18.51 4.41
N GLU A 61 -16.18 18.87 4.81
CA GLU A 61 -15.81 20.23 5.22
C GLU A 61 -16.12 21.26 4.11
N ASP A 62 -15.80 20.92 2.88
CA ASP A 62 -15.96 21.79 1.70
C ASP A 62 -17.37 21.73 1.09
N GLY A 63 -18.27 20.91 1.64
CA GLY A 63 -19.63 20.73 1.14
C GLY A 63 -19.72 19.97 -0.20
N ASN A 64 -18.64 19.31 -0.63
CA ASN A 64 -18.58 18.48 -1.84
C ASN A 64 -19.10 17.06 -1.60
N LEU A 65 -19.31 16.67 -0.35
CA LEU A 65 -19.98 15.44 0.07
C LEU A 65 -21.04 15.80 1.11
N ASP A 66 -22.18 15.12 1.12
CA ASP A 66 -23.32 15.44 2.01
C ASP A 66 -23.60 14.35 3.06
N ARG A 67 -22.85 13.25 3.02
CA ARG A 67 -23.00 12.09 3.93
C ARG A 67 -21.68 11.36 4.11
N GLY A 68 -21.51 10.66 5.22
CA GLY A 68 -20.31 9.89 5.53
C GLY A 68 -20.18 8.58 4.76
N ILE A 69 -19.14 7.82 5.10
CA ILE A 69 -18.85 6.48 4.56
C ILE A 69 -19.40 5.43 5.51
N THR A 70 -20.10 4.42 4.98
CA THR A 70 -20.43 3.19 5.71
C THR A 70 -19.20 2.26 5.68
N CYS A 71 -18.74 1.84 6.85
CA CYS A 71 -17.56 0.99 7.01
C CYS A 71 -17.97 -0.47 7.17
N VAL A 72 -17.29 -1.40 6.52
CA VAL A 72 -17.58 -2.84 6.58
C VAL A 72 -16.30 -3.61 6.93
N GLU A 73 -16.38 -4.43 7.99
CA GLU A 73 -15.30 -5.32 8.40
C GLU A 73 -15.64 -6.77 8.09
N THR A 74 -14.72 -7.49 7.45
CA THR A 74 -14.92 -8.89 7.03
C THR A 74 -14.05 -9.89 7.77
N PHE A 75 -13.01 -9.45 8.48
CA PHE A 75 -12.00 -10.34 9.06
C PHE A 75 -11.87 -10.22 10.58
N ASP A 76 -11.69 -9.00 11.09
CA ASP A 76 -11.41 -8.73 12.51
C ASP A 76 -12.50 -7.86 13.14
N TYR A 77 -13.61 -8.49 13.48
CA TYR A 77 -14.79 -7.82 14.05
C TYR A 77 -14.51 -7.07 15.37
N ASP A 78 -13.43 -7.46 16.10
CA ASP A 78 -13.01 -6.76 17.31
C ASP A 78 -12.64 -5.29 17.01
N VAL A 79 -12.19 -4.98 15.80
CA VAL A 79 -11.88 -3.60 15.41
C VAL A 79 -13.13 -2.73 15.47
N VAL A 80 -14.28 -3.24 15.00
CA VAL A 80 -15.55 -2.52 15.09
C VAL A 80 -15.95 -2.30 16.56
N ASP A 81 -15.84 -3.35 17.39
CA ASP A 81 -16.28 -3.29 18.77
C ASP A 81 -15.37 -2.49 19.70
N LYS A 82 -14.04 -2.45 19.39
CA LYS A 82 -13.03 -1.81 20.26
C LYS A 82 -12.60 -0.42 19.79
N ILE A 83 -12.71 -0.15 18.46
CA ILE A 83 -12.16 1.07 17.85
C ILE A 83 -13.22 1.96 17.22
N TYR A 84 -14.34 1.42 16.75
CA TYR A 84 -15.40 2.24 16.15
C TYR A 84 -16.52 2.56 17.14
N LYS A 85 -17.19 1.54 17.66
CA LYS A 85 -18.37 1.72 18.56
C LYS A 85 -18.06 2.56 19.81
N PRO A 86 -16.94 2.33 20.56
CA PRO A 86 -16.67 3.12 21.76
C PRO A 86 -16.36 4.60 21.52
N TYR A 87 -16.05 4.94 20.27
CA TYR A 87 -15.66 6.29 19.85
C TYR A 87 -16.69 6.93 18.91
N ASP A 88 -17.94 6.42 18.87
CA ASP A 88 -19.01 6.92 17.99
C ASP A 88 -18.59 7.01 16.52
N ASN A 89 -17.78 6.05 16.05
CA ASN A 89 -17.13 6.02 14.75
C ASN A 89 -16.20 7.22 14.43
N LEU A 90 -15.86 8.05 15.40
CA LEU A 90 -14.84 9.10 15.22
C LEU A 90 -13.43 8.49 15.18
N GLY A 91 -12.58 9.07 14.36
CA GLY A 91 -11.16 8.76 14.33
C GLY A 91 -10.30 9.97 14.69
N LEU A 92 -9.10 9.77 15.19
CA LEU A 92 -8.12 10.84 15.40
C LEU A 92 -6.93 10.65 14.47
N SER A 93 -6.74 11.58 13.56
CA SER A 93 -5.61 11.65 12.63
C SER A 93 -4.43 12.36 13.27
N VAL A 94 -3.22 11.78 13.15
CA VAL A 94 -1.96 12.39 13.58
C VAL A 94 -0.99 12.40 12.39
N ILE A 95 -0.74 13.56 11.80
CA ILE A 95 0.23 13.71 10.73
C ILE A 95 1.61 13.96 11.33
N LEU A 96 2.59 13.19 10.92
CA LEU A 96 3.97 13.22 11.38
C LEU A 96 4.84 13.96 10.38
N HIS A 97 5.46 15.08 10.80
CA HIS A 97 6.41 15.83 9.99
C HIS A 97 7.86 15.43 10.33
N GLY A 98 8.76 15.56 9.36
CA GLY A 98 10.17 15.22 9.53
C GLY A 98 10.91 16.11 10.54
N ASP A 99 10.40 17.31 10.83
CA ASP A 99 10.92 18.21 11.87
C ASP A 99 10.42 17.86 13.28
N GLY A 100 9.59 16.80 13.42
CA GLY A 100 9.01 16.36 14.69
C GLY A 100 7.71 17.06 15.07
N THR A 101 7.25 18.03 14.29
CA THR A 101 5.93 18.63 14.49
C THR A 101 4.80 17.67 14.11
N ARG A 102 3.61 17.89 14.66
CA ARG A 102 2.45 17.03 14.42
C ARG A 102 1.21 17.88 14.19
N GLU A 103 0.37 17.41 13.29
CA GLU A 103 -0.98 17.94 13.09
C GLU A 103 -1.99 16.93 13.63
N TYR A 104 -3.00 17.42 14.36
CA TYR A 104 -4.04 16.59 14.96
C TYR A 104 -5.40 17.01 14.43
N LYS A 105 -6.18 16.02 13.94
CA LYS A 105 -7.53 16.27 13.43
C LYS A 105 -8.47 15.13 13.78
N VAL A 106 -9.66 15.44 14.28
CA VAL A 106 -10.73 14.46 14.43
C VAL A 106 -11.38 14.24 13.07
N ILE A 107 -11.54 12.98 12.68
CA ILE A 107 -12.19 12.53 11.45
C ILE A 107 -13.61 12.11 11.80
N GLY A 108 -14.61 12.79 11.24
CA GLY A 108 -16.03 12.55 11.49
C GLY A 108 -16.77 11.95 10.29
N SER A 109 -16.06 11.57 9.23
CA SER A 109 -16.65 11.06 7.99
C SER A 109 -17.13 9.61 8.04
N LEU A 110 -16.80 8.86 9.10
CA LEU A 110 -17.12 7.44 9.25
C LEU A 110 -18.52 7.31 9.90
N ALA A 111 -19.54 7.01 9.09
CA ALA A 111 -20.94 7.15 9.50
C ALA A 111 -21.46 6.00 10.37
N GLU A 112 -21.08 4.78 10.01
CA GLU A 112 -21.42 3.55 10.75
C GLU A 112 -20.37 2.48 10.45
N ALA A 113 -20.23 1.49 11.32
CA ALA A 113 -19.35 0.35 11.12
C ALA A 113 -20.17 -0.95 11.27
N VAL A 114 -20.22 -1.75 10.20
CA VAL A 114 -21.00 -2.99 10.06
C VAL A 114 -20.04 -4.17 10.00
N LYS A 115 -20.39 -5.27 10.67
CA LYS A 115 -19.67 -6.54 10.56
C LYS A 115 -20.27 -7.38 9.44
N ALA A 116 -19.49 -7.78 8.46
CA ALA A 116 -19.95 -8.66 7.39
C ALA A 116 -20.03 -10.12 7.89
N GLN A 117 -20.88 -10.36 8.87
CA GLN A 117 -21.00 -11.62 9.58
C GLN A 117 -22.34 -12.30 9.24
N SER A 118 -22.33 -13.24 8.28
CA SER A 118 -23.54 -13.95 7.83
C SER A 118 -24.26 -14.73 8.94
N SER A 119 -23.56 -15.15 9.98
CA SER A 119 -24.15 -15.81 11.17
C SER A 119 -24.84 -14.85 12.14
N ASN A 120 -24.71 -13.52 11.96
CA ASN A 120 -25.42 -12.49 12.71
C ASN A 120 -26.50 -11.85 11.82
N ALA A 121 -27.75 -12.20 12.05
CA ALA A 121 -28.86 -11.76 11.19
C ALA A 121 -29.07 -10.23 11.17
N GLU A 122 -28.79 -9.53 12.26
CA GLU A 122 -28.91 -8.06 12.33
C GLU A 122 -27.87 -7.38 11.43
N GLU A 123 -26.60 -7.72 11.60
CA GLU A 123 -25.48 -7.18 10.81
C GLU A 123 -25.62 -7.56 9.32
N TRP A 124 -26.00 -8.81 9.03
CA TRP A 124 -26.18 -9.30 7.67
C TRP A 124 -27.34 -8.63 6.93
N ASN A 125 -28.49 -8.46 7.60
CA ASN A 125 -29.61 -7.75 7.03
C ASN A 125 -29.28 -6.27 6.80
N ARG A 126 -28.55 -5.64 7.72
CA ARG A 126 -28.07 -4.26 7.51
C ARG A 126 -27.22 -4.15 6.26
N LEU A 127 -26.30 -5.09 6.05
CA LEU A 127 -25.46 -5.10 4.85
C LEU A 127 -26.28 -5.29 3.56
N LYS A 128 -27.30 -6.16 3.58
CA LYS A 128 -28.26 -6.32 2.47
C LYS A 128 -29.03 -5.03 2.19
N GLU A 129 -29.54 -4.34 3.20
CA GLU A 129 -30.22 -3.05 3.05
C GLU A 129 -29.32 -2.01 2.36
N ILE A 130 -28.04 -1.93 2.76
CA ILE A 130 -27.07 -1.01 2.18
C ILE A 130 -26.89 -1.31 0.68
N PHE A 131 -26.66 -2.57 0.31
CA PHE A 131 -26.39 -2.94 -1.08
C PHE A 131 -27.62 -2.87 -1.98
N THR A 132 -28.81 -3.04 -1.43
CA THR A 132 -30.07 -2.91 -2.20
C THR A 132 -30.51 -1.46 -2.40
N SER A 133 -29.85 -0.51 -1.75
CA SER A 133 -30.14 0.93 -1.93
C SER A 133 -29.73 1.41 -3.33
N GLU A 134 -30.67 2.08 -4.02
CA GLU A 134 -30.40 2.72 -5.32
C GLU A 134 -29.35 3.83 -5.21
N SER A 135 -29.26 4.49 -4.03
CA SER A 135 -28.32 5.59 -3.81
C SER A 135 -26.85 5.16 -3.76
N LEU A 136 -26.56 3.86 -3.58
CA LEU A 136 -25.20 3.37 -3.48
C LEU A 136 -24.48 3.50 -4.83
N GLN A 137 -23.41 4.29 -4.84
CA GLN A 137 -22.64 4.64 -6.03
C GLN A 137 -21.35 3.83 -6.15
N MET A 138 -20.67 3.61 -5.01
CA MET A 138 -19.39 2.92 -5.00
C MET A 138 -19.15 2.12 -3.72
N VAL A 139 -18.41 1.04 -3.88
CA VAL A 139 -17.83 0.25 -2.79
C VAL A 139 -16.32 0.26 -2.97
N SER A 140 -15.59 0.76 -2.00
CA SER A 140 -14.12 0.79 -2.04
C SER A 140 -13.51 -0.22 -1.05
N PHE A 141 -12.23 -0.57 -1.27
CA PHE A 141 -11.57 -1.65 -0.54
C PHE A 141 -10.16 -1.28 -0.11
N THR A 142 -9.83 -1.58 1.16
CA THR A 142 -8.45 -1.67 1.66
C THR A 142 -8.34 -2.94 2.51
N ILE A 143 -8.31 -4.09 1.85
CA ILE A 143 -8.33 -5.42 2.47
C ILE A 143 -7.02 -6.18 2.28
N THR A 144 -6.00 -5.50 1.75
CA THR A 144 -4.70 -6.03 1.32
C THR A 144 -4.80 -7.02 0.15
N GLU A 145 -3.70 -7.25 -0.56
CA GLU A 145 -3.67 -8.18 -1.70
C GLU A 145 -4.18 -9.59 -1.33
N LYS A 146 -3.95 -10.01 -0.08
CA LYS A 146 -4.42 -11.31 0.42
C LYS A 146 -5.95 -11.41 0.49
N GLY A 147 -6.64 -10.29 0.64
CA GLY A 147 -8.12 -10.26 0.69
C GLY A 147 -8.78 -10.59 -0.64
N TYR A 148 -8.06 -10.41 -1.76
CA TYR A 148 -8.55 -10.78 -3.09
C TYR A 148 -8.21 -12.23 -3.47
N ALA A 149 -7.19 -12.85 -2.85
CA ALA A 149 -6.72 -14.15 -3.24
C ALA A 149 -7.73 -15.26 -2.87
N LEU A 150 -8.21 -15.99 -3.87
CA LEU A 150 -9.11 -17.13 -3.70
C LEU A 150 -8.36 -18.46 -3.76
N GLN A 151 -7.25 -18.50 -4.48
CA GLN A 151 -6.44 -19.70 -4.71
C GLN A 151 -5.01 -19.53 -4.21
N LYS A 152 -4.39 -20.65 -3.84
CA LYS A 152 -2.96 -20.74 -3.57
C LYS A 152 -2.17 -20.76 -4.88
N ALA A 153 -0.85 -20.65 -4.78
CA ALA A 153 0.05 -20.67 -5.95
C ALA A 153 -0.04 -21.97 -6.80
N ASP A 154 -0.48 -23.07 -6.20
CA ASP A 154 -0.70 -24.35 -6.89
C ASP A 154 -2.08 -24.47 -7.57
N GLY A 155 -2.91 -23.42 -7.51
CA GLY A 155 -4.27 -23.38 -8.05
C GLY A 155 -5.34 -23.99 -7.14
N SER A 156 -4.98 -24.56 -5.99
CA SER A 156 -5.97 -25.06 -5.03
C SER A 156 -6.63 -23.91 -4.26
N TRP A 157 -7.92 -24.08 -3.92
CA TRP A 157 -8.65 -23.11 -3.12
C TRP A 157 -8.08 -22.98 -1.70
N PHE A 158 -8.16 -21.78 -1.15
CA PHE A 158 -8.00 -21.65 0.30
C PHE A 158 -9.17 -22.34 1.01
N PRO A 159 -8.96 -23.01 2.17
CA PRO A 159 -10.03 -23.76 2.84
C PRO A 159 -11.28 -22.94 3.15
N PHE A 160 -11.15 -21.66 3.50
CA PHE A 160 -12.28 -20.77 3.75
C PHE A 160 -13.05 -20.42 2.46
N VAL A 161 -12.32 -20.30 1.33
CA VAL A 161 -12.94 -20.04 0.02
C VAL A 161 -13.71 -21.28 -0.45
N GLU A 162 -13.13 -22.47 -0.31
CA GLU A 162 -13.81 -23.72 -0.62
C GLU A 162 -15.10 -23.90 0.20
N ALA A 163 -15.05 -23.49 1.48
CA ALA A 163 -16.25 -23.48 2.34
C ALA A 163 -17.29 -22.47 1.82
N ASP A 164 -16.91 -21.25 1.45
CA ASP A 164 -17.82 -20.24 0.91
C ASP A 164 -18.45 -20.68 -0.43
N ILE A 165 -17.67 -21.33 -1.31
CA ILE A 165 -18.16 -21.90 -2.57
C ILE A 165 -19.28 -22.92 -2.27
N ASN A 166 -19.01 -23.86 -1.37
CA ASN A 166 -19.94 -24.97 -1.09
C ASN A 166 -21.18 -24.53 -0.29
N ASN A 167 -21.05 -23.54 0.60
CA ASN A 167 -22.13 -23.08 1.47
C ASN A 167 -23.04 -22.04 0.80
N GLY A 168 -22.60 -21.42 -0.27
CA GLY A 168 -23.37 -20.45 -1.05
C GLY A 168 -23.51 -19.06 -0.39
N PRO A 169 -24.21 -18.13 -1.06
CA PRO A 169 -24.20 -16.70 -0.73
C PRO A 169 -24.76 -16.36 0.66
N GLU A 170 -25.71 -17.13 1.19
CA GLU A 170 -26.31 -16.85 2.50
C GLU A 170 -25.37 -17.13 3.69
N HIS A 171 -24.27 -17.86 3.43
CA HIS A 171 -23.30 -18.26 4.45
C HIS A 171 -21.88 -17.74 4.14
N ALA A 172 -21.78 -16.75 3.26
CA ALA A 172 -20.50 -16.14 2.89
C ALA A 172 -19.74 -15.58 4.10
N THR A 173 -18.42 -15.84 4.16
CA THR A 173 -17.55 -15.42 5.27
C THR A 173 -16.31 -14.67 4.78
N GLY A 174 -15.71 -15.07 3.65
CA GLY A 174 -14.58 -14.39 3.05
C GLY A 174 -15.00 -13.08 2.36
N ALA A 175 -14.12 -12.10 2.30
CA ALA A 175 -14.41 -10.78 1.77
C ALA A 175 -15.03 -10.82 0.36
N MET A 176 -14.44 -11.60 -0.56
CA MET A 176 -14.96 -11.70 -1.93
C MET A 176 -16.30 -12.42 -2.01
N ALA A 177 -16.50 -13.48 -1.22
CA ALA A 177 -17.78 -14.17 -1.14
C ALA A 177 -18.87 -13.23 -0.61
N VAL A 178 -18.59 -12.44 0.44
CA VAL A 178 -19.50 -11.41 0.96
C VAL A 178 -19.85 -10.39 -0.12
N VAL A 179 -18.87 -9.87 -0.85
CA VAL A 179 -19.10 -8.90 -1.92
C VAL A 179 -20.01 -9.48 -3.00
N VAL A 180 -19.77 -10.73 -3.45
CA VAL A 180 -20.60 -11.38 -4.47
C VAL A 180 -22.00 -11.68 -3.95
N ALA A 181 -22.14 -12.08 -2.68
CA ALA A 181 -23.45 -12.25 -2.04
C ALA A 181 -24.25 -10.93 -2.02
N MET A 182 -23.60 -9.83 -1.71
CA MET A 182 -24.24 -8.50 -1.69
C MET A 182 -24.56 -8.00 -3.12
N LEU A 183 -23.73 -8.30 -4.11
CA LEU A 183 -24.02 -8.03 -5.52
C LEU A 183 -25.25 -8.84 -5.99
N LEU A 184 -25.41 -10.08 -5.52
CA LEU A 184 -26.59 -10.90 -5.80
C LEU A 184 -27.86 -10.28 -5.23
N GLU A 185 -27.81 -9.76 -4.01
CA GLU A 185 -28.96 -9.04 -3.42
C GLU A 185 -29.29 -7.76 -4.20
N ARG A 186 -28.25 -7.00 -4.63
CA ARG A 186 -28.43 -5.83 -5.48
C ARG A 186 -29.01 -6.17 -6.85
N TYR A 187 -28.55 -7.26 -7.46
CA TYR A 187 -29.09 -7.79 -8.71
C TYR A 187 -30.59 -8.11 -8.57
N LYS A 188 -30.98 -8.85 -7.52
CA LYS A 188 -32.39 -9.19 -7.23
C LYS A 188 -33.25 -7.96 -6.95
N ALA A 189 -32.68 -6.92 -6.32
CA ALA A 189 -33.40 -5.70 -5.97
C ALA A 189 -33.77 -4.83 -7.17
N GLY A 190 -33.00 -4.92 -8.28
CA GLY A 190 -33.28 -4.10 -9.47
C GLY A 190 -32.12 -3.96 -10.45
N LYS A 191 -31.09 -4.78 -10.32
CA LYS A 191 -29.88 -4.74 -11.18
C LYS A 191 -29.21 -3.35 -11.18
N TYR A 192 -29.22 -2.66 -10.04
CA TYR A 192 -28.69 -1.30 -9.94
C TYR A 192 -27.18 -1.26 -10.22
N PRO A 193 -26.70 -0.30 -11.04
CA PRO A 193 -25.26 -0.18 -11.33
C PRO A 193 -24.42 0.14 -10.09
N LEU A 194 -23.13 -0.25 -10.11
CA LEU A 194 -22.20 -0.05 -8.98
C LEU A 194 -20.75 0.00 -9.47
N ALA A 195 -19.91 0.77 -8.82
CA ALA A 195 -18.45 0.67 -8.97
C ALA A 195 -17.83 -0.01 -7.75
N LEU A 196 -16.96 -1.01 -7.99
CA LEU A 196 -16.14 -1.68 -6.98
C LEU A 196 -14.70 -1.23 -7.16
N VAL A 197 -14.18 -0.47 -6.19
CA VAL A 197 -12.93 0.29 -6.33
C VAL A 197 -11.88 -0.24 -5.35
N SER A 198 -10.95 -1.05 -5.82
CA SER A 198 -9.81 -1.42 -4.98
C SER A 198 -8.93 -0.19 -4.73
N MET A 199 -8.66 0.11 -3.48
CA MET A 199 -7.74 1.15 -3.03
C MET A 199 -6.56 0.53 -2.27
N ASP A 200 -6.18 -0.69 -2.63
CA ASP A 200 -5.02 -1.40 -2.11
C ASP A 200 -3.77 -1.14 -2.95
N ASN A 201 -2.62 -1.11 -2.29
CA ASN A 201 -1.33 -0.91 -2.95
C ASN A 201 -0.81 -2.22 -3.57
N CYS A 202 -1.52 -2.71 -4.57
CA CYS A 202 -1.09 -3.85 -5.38
C CYS A 202 -1.29 -3.55 -6.86
N SER A 203 -0.44 -4.14 -7.70
CA SER A 203 -0.47 -3.89 -9.14
C SER A 203 -1.76 -4.41 -9.76
N GLN A 204 -2.33 -3.62 -10.71
CA GLN A 204 -3.57 -3.96 -11.43
C GLN A 204 -4.73 -4.29 -10.48
N ASN A 205 -4.86 -3.54 -9.40
CA ASN A 205 -5.79 -3.82 -8.30
C ASN A 205 -7.26 -3.93 -8.74
N GLY A 206 -7.73 -3.10 -9.66
CA GLY A 206 -9.07 -3.20 -10.23
C GLY A 206 -9.30 -4.51 -11.00
N ALA A 207 -8.31 -4.95 -11.80
CA ALA A 207 -8.37 -6.21 -12.53
C ALA A 207 -8.38 -7.42 -11.56
N LYS A 208 -7.56 -7.40 -10.51
CA LYS A 208 -7.54 -8.44 -9.47
C LYS A 208 -8.88 -8.55 -8.75
N LEU A 209 -9.47 -7.42 -8.38
CA LEU A 209 -10.78 -7.39 -7.75
C LEU A 209 -11.84 -7.99 -8.68
N ARG A 210 -11.85 -7.59 -9.96
CA ARG A 210 -12.76 -8.12 -10.97
C ARG A 210 -12.63 -9.64 -11.14
N GLU A 211 -11.39 -10.12 -11.29
CA GLU A 211 -11.10 -11.55 -11.41
C GLU A 211 -11.64 -12.35 -10.22
N SER A 212 -11.42 -11.88 -9.02
CA SER A 212 -11.87 -12.55 -7.79
C SER A 212 -13.39 -12.57 -7.66
N VAL A 213 -14.07 -11.47 -8.01
CA VAL A 213 -15.53 -11.38 -8.01
C VAL A 213 -16.13 -12.35 -9.03
N LEU A 214 -15.61 -12.35 -10.26
CA LEU A 214 -16.11 -13.24 -11.32
C LEU A 214 -15.86 -14.71 -10.99
N MET A 215 -14.65 -15.04 -10.52
CA MET A 215 -14.30 -16.41 -10.16
C MET A 215 -15.25 -16.98 -9.07
N MET A 216 -15.55 -16.19 -8.03
CA MET A 216 -16.50 -16.60 -6.99
C MET A 216 -17.94 -16.74 -7.54
N ALA A 217 -18.37 -15.82 -8.39
CA ALA A 217 -19.71 -15.85 -9.00
C ALA A 217 -19.87 -17.08 -9.92
N GLU A 218 -18.85 -17.39 -10.74
CA GLU A 218 -18.85 -18.55 -11.63
C GLU A 218 -18.87 -19.89 -10.87
N GLU A 219 -18.15 -19.98 -9.71
CA GLU A 219 -18.25 -21.18 -8.88
C GLU A 219 -19.67 -21.36 -8.29
N TRP A 220 -20.33 -20.28 -7.90
CA TRP A 220 -21.70 -20.33 -7.43
C TRP A 220 -22.70 -20.63 -8.57
N GLU A 221 -22.44 -20.21 -9.81
CA GLU A 221 -23.23 -20.61 -10.96
C GLU A 221 -23.14 -22.14 -11.21
N LYS A 222 -21.91 -22.70 -11.20
CA LYS A 222 -21.69 -24.15 -11.37
C LYS A 222 -22.46 -25.00 -10.35
N LEU A 223 -22.64 -24.47 -9.13
CA LEU A 223 -23.38 -25.14 -8.04
C LEU A 223 -24.88 -24.79 -8.03
N GLY A 224 -25.33 -23.92 -8.94
CA GLY A 224 -26.73 -23.53 -9.07
C GLY A 224 -27.22 -22.54 -8.00
N PHE A 225 -26.34 -21.84 -7.29
CA PHE A 225 -26.72 -20.78 -6.36
C PHE A 225 -27.11 -19.48 -7.07
N VAL A 226 -26.57 -19.25 -8.25
CA VAL A 226 -26.88 -18.10 -9.12
C VAL A 226 -27.11 -18.56 -10.56
N ASP A 227 -27.74 -17.72 -11.36
CA ASP A 227 -28.00 -17.98 -12.78
C ASP A 227 -27.02 -17.21 -13.69
N SER A 228 -27.03 -17.55 -14.99
CA SER A 228 -26.18 -16.88 -15.99
C SER A 228 -26.48 -15.39 -16.15
N ASP A 229 -27.72 -14.95 -15.92
CA ASP A 229 -28.09 -13.54 -15.98
C ASP A 229 -27.37 -12.73 -14.89
N PHE A 230 -27.09 -13.35 -13.74
CA PHE A 230 -26.27 -12.73 -12.70
C PHE A 230 -24.80 -12.61 -13.14
N ILE A 231 -24.26 -13.62 -13.83
CA ILE A 231 -22.90 -13.55 -14.39
C ILE A 231 -22.81 -12.41 -15.42
N ASP A 232 -23.80 -12.30 -16.31
CA ASP A 232 -23.89 -11.19 -17.27
C ASP A 232 -23.92 -9.82 -16.56
N TYR A 233 -24.69 -9.70 -15.46
CA TYR A 233 -24.76 -8.48 -14.66
C TYR A 233 -23.40 -8.09 -14.04
N VAL A 234 -22.68 -9.03 -13.43
CA VAL A 234 -21.40 -8.72 -12.76
C VAL A 234 -20.23 -8.60 -13.72
N SER A 235 -20.33 -9.13 -14.95
CA SER A 235 -19.28 -9.08 -15.96
C SER A 235 -19.34 -7.85 -16.88
N ASP A 236 -20.51 -7.21 -17.00
CA ASP A 236 -20.67 -5.98 -17.79
C ASP A 236 -20.13 -4.76 -17.03
N GLU A 237 -18.96 -4.27 -17.41
CA GLU A 237 -18.32 -3.10 -16.77
C GLU A 237 -19.14 -1.80 -16.91
N ASN A 238 -20.15 -1.72 -17.79
CA ASN A 238 -21.10 -0.61 -17.84
C ASN A 238 -22.15 -0.67 -16.72
N VAL A 239 -22.24 -1.79 -16.02
CA VAL A 239 -23.20 -2.02 -14.93
C VAL A 239 -22.46 -2.22 -13.62
N VAL A 240 -21.48 -3.12 -13.56
CA VAL A 240 -20.61 -3.32 -12.41
C VAL A 240 -19.17 -3.02 -12.85
N ALA A 241 -18.71 -1.82 -12.55
CA ALA A 241 -17.38 -1.38 -12.93
C ALA A 241 -16.34 -1.73 -11.87
N PHE A 242 -15.09 -1.91 -12.32
CA PHE A 242 -13.93 -2.20 -11.47
C PHE A 242 -12.80 -1.19 -11.75
N PRO A 243 -12.98 0.08 -11.37
CA PRO A 243 -11.97 1.10 -11.59
C PRO A 243 -10.63 0.73 -10.96
N GLY A 244 -9.56 0.85 -11.75
CA GLY A 244 -8.20 0.72 -11.24
C GLY A 244 -7.80 1.95 -10.44
N THR A 245 -6.89 1.78 -9.48
CA THR A 245 -6.32 2.90 -8.72
C THR A 245 -4.81 2.78 -8.54
N MET A 246 -4.17 3.93 -8.35
CA MET A 246 -2.84 4.02 -7.76
C MET A 246 -2.96 4.76 -6.43
N ILE A 247 -2.51 4.13 -5.36
CA ILE A 247 -2.56 4.68 -4.01
C ILE A 247 -1.14 4.86 -3.48
N ASP A 248 -0.89 5.98 -2.80
CA ASP A 248 0.38 6.23 -2.13
C ASP A 248 0.17 7.04 -0.83
N LYS A 249 0.34 6.38 0.30
CA LYS A 249 0.29 6.92 1.66
C LYS A 249 0.94 5.94 2.62
N ILE A 250 1.83 6.42 3.47
CA ILE A 250 2.41 5.60 4.54
C ILE A 250 1.65 5.84 5.85
N THR A 251 1.17 4.75 6.44
CA THR A 251 0.51 4.73 7.75
C THR A 251 1.25 3.74 8.65
N PRO A 252 2.27 4.19 9.38
CA PRO A 252 3.00 3.33 10.30
C PRO A 252 2.08 2.72 11.35
N ARG A 253 2.54 1.62 11.96
CA ARG A 253 1.87 1.03 13.13
C ARG A 253 1.66 2.10 14.21
N PRO A 254 0.51 2.14 14.93
CA PRO A 254 0.28 3.10 16.00
C PRO A 254 1.40 3.07 17.03
N SER A 255 1.91 4.25 17.41
CA SER A 255 3.01 4.40 18.35
C SER A 255 2.47 4.65 19.76
N GLU A 256 2.93 3.87 20.75
CA GLU A 256 2.62 4.10 22.18
C GLU A 256 3.05 5.51 22.63
N LYS A 257 4.19 5.99 22.11
CA LYS A 257 4.65 7.36 22.37
C LYS A 257 3.62 8.42 21.92
N ILE A 258 2.98 8.21 20.77
CA ILE A 258 1.93 9.12 20.27
C ILE A 258 0.69 9.00 21.16
N ALA A 259 0.33 7.79 21.59
CA ALA A 259 -0.77 7.59 22.53
C ALA A 259 -0.53 8.37 23.84
N ASP A 260 0.65 8.22 24.44
CA ASP A 260 1.05 8.96 25.65
C ASP A 260 1.01 10.48 25.46
N ASP A 261 1.43 10.97 24.31
CA ASP A 261 1.42 12.40 24.02
C ASP A 261 -0.01 12.93 23.85
N LEU A 262 -0.92 12.15 23.22
CA LEU A 262 -2.34 12.49 23.14
C LEU A 262 -3.02 12.50 24.51
N GLU A 263 -2.67 11.56 25.40
CA GLU A 263 -3.18 11.52 26.76
C GLU A 263 -2.67 12.70 27.60
N LYS A 264 -1.41 13.14 27.40
CA LYS A 264 -0.89 14.39 27.99
C LYS A 264 -1.62 15.64 27.50
N LEU A 265 -2.10 15.66 26.26
CA LEU A 265 -2.98 16.70 25.72
C LEU A 265 -4.39 16.62 26.32
N GLY A 266 -4.71 15.59 27.09
CA GLY A 266 -5.99 15.38 27.75
C GLY A 266 -7.00 14.55 26.96
N VAL A 267 -6.59 13.87 25.88
CA VAL A 267 -7.47 12.94 25.13
C VAL A 267 -7.43 11.59 25.82
N GLU A 268 -8.59 11.09 26.25
CA GLU A 268 -8.71 9.88 27.07
C GLU A 268 -8.70 8.60 26.22
N ASN A 269 -8.13 7.51 26.78
CA ASN A 269 -8.20 6.16 26.23
C ASN A 269 -7.56 6.01 24.83
N MET A 270 -6.38 6.59 24.63
CA MET A 270 -5.67 6.55 23.34
C MET A 270 -4.71 5.36 23.18
N GLN A 271 -4.53 4.52 24.21
CA GLN A 271 -3.59 3.40 24.17
C GLN A 271 -3.99 2.36 23.10
N PRO A 272 -3.01 1.81 22.37
CA PRO A 272 -3.26 0.73 21.42
C PRO A 272 -3.84 -0.53 22.09
N VAL A 273 -4.66 -1.25 21.35
CA VAL A 273 -5.25 -2.52 21.77
C VAL A 273 -4.82 -3.64 20.82
N ILE A 274 -4.78 -4.87 21.34
CA ILE A 274 -4.58 -6.08 20.55
C ILE A 274 -5.93 -6.81 20.46
N THR A 275 -6.35 -7.12 19.25
CA THR A 275 -7.59 -7.86 19.00
C THR A 275 -7.40 -9.37 19.18
N SER A 276 -8.48 -10.12 19.13
CA SER A 276 -8.47 -11.59 19.12
C SER A 276 -7.73 -12.17 17.90
N LYS A 277 -7.73 -11.46 16.79
CA LYS A 277 -6.97 -11.78 15.56
C LYS A 277 -5.53 -11.27 15.58
N LYS A 278 -5.06 -10.76 16.73
CA LYS A 278 -3.72 -10.18 16.93
C LYS A 278 -3.45 -8.92 16.11
N THR A 279 -4.49 -8.22 15.67
CA THR A 279 -4.33 -6.88 15.09
C THR A 279 -3.97 -5.90 16.19
N TYR A 280 -2.90 -5.14 15.97
CA TYR A 280 -2.48 -4.04 16.84
C TYR A 280 -3.02 -2.74 16.28
N ILE A 281 -3.94 -2.09 16.98
CA ILE A 281 -4.68 -0.92 16.51
C ILE A 281 -4.96 0.05 17.65
N ALA A 282 -5.12 1.33 17.34
CA ALA A 282 -5.41 2.39 18.30
C ALA A 282 -6.61 3.26 17.86
N PRO A 283 -7.24 4.02 18.75
CA PRO A 283 -8.31 4.98 18.40
C PRO A 283 -7.83 6.12 17.49
N PHE A 284 -6.52 6.35 17.42
CA PHE A 284 -5.88 7.28 16.49
C PHE A 284 -5.16 6.54 15.38
N VAL A 285 -4.82 7.26 14.32
CA VAL A 285 -3.94 6.78 13.23
C VAL A 285 -2.87 7.82 12.99
N ASN A 286 -1.60 7.38 12.93
CA ASN A 286 -0.50 8.24 12.52
C ASN A 286 -0.10 7.96 11.06
N ALA A 287 0.24 9.01 10.33
CA ALA A 287 0.65 8.93 8.93
C ALA A 287 1.60 10.08 8.56
N GLU A 288 2.23 9.93 7.40
CA GLU A 288 2.92 11.03 6.73
C GLU A 288 1.94 12.06 6.15
N LYS A 289 2.46 13.25 5.75
CA LYS A 289 1.66 14.27 5.05
C LYS A 289 1.39 13.94 3.59
N PRO A 290 2.39 13.53 2.76
CA PRO A 290 2.18 13.18 1.36
C PRO A 290 1.08 12.14 1.17
N GLN A 291 0.25 12.33 0.14
CA GLN A 291 -0.76 11.37 -0.26
C GLN A 291 -1.16 11.53 -1.71
N TYR A 292 -1.33 10.40 -2.41
CA TYR A 292 -1.78 10.36 -3.79
C TYR A 292 -2.79 9.23 -3.96
N LEU A 293 -3.91 9.54 -4.61
CA LEU A 293 -4.92 8.58 -5.03
C LEU A 293 -5.34 8.93 -6.46
N VAL A 294 -4.87 8.16 -7.42
CA VAL A 294 -5.31 8.25 -8.82
C VAL A 294 -6.35 7.18 -9.04
N ILE A 295 -7.52 7.54 -9.56
CA ILE A 295 -8.67 6.65 -9.74
C ILE A 295 -9.11 6.70 -11.20
N GLU A 296 -9.37 5.54 -11.79
CA GLU A 296 -10.04 5.45 -13.07
C GLU A 296 -11.47 5.99 -12.97
N ASP A 297 -11.82 6.97 -13.81
CA ASP A 297 -13.14 7.62 -13.79
C ASP A 297 -14.19 6.80 -14.55
N HIS A 298 -14.53 5.62 -13.98
CA HIS A 298 -15.53 4.72 -14.53
C HIS A 298 -16.54 4.31 -13.47
N PHE A 299 -17.64 5.07 -13.35
CA PHE A 299 -18.65 4.93 -12.29
C PHE A 299 -20.07 4.89 -12.88
N PRO A 300 -20.63 3.71 -13.16
CA PRO A 300 -21.92 3.57 -13.85
C PRO A 300 -23.11 4.18 -13.10
N ASN A 301 -23.03 4.30 -11.77
CA ASN A 301 -24.08 4.93 -10.93
C ASN A 301 -23.67 6.32 -10.42
N GLY A 302 -22.72 6.98 -11.10
CA GLY A 302 -22.11 8.20 -10.60
C GLY A 302 -21.20 7.97 -9.39
N ARG A 303 -20.62 9.02 -8.86
CA ARG A 303 -19.69 9.00 -7.75
C ARG A 303 -19.71 10.29 -6.93
N PRO A 304 -19.18 10.31 -5.71
CA PRO A 304 -18.83 11.56 -5.02
C PRO A 304 -17.83 12.38 -5.84
N ALA A 305 -17.73 13.68 -5.57
CA ALA A 305 -16.78 14.60 -6.25
C ALA A 305 -15.34 14.36 -5.72
N LEU A 306 -14.81 13.16 -5.93
CA LEU A 306 -13.53 12.69 -5.37
C LEU A 306 -12.36 13.57 -5.78
N GLU A 307 -12.40 14.14 -7.00
CA GLU A 307 -11.39 15.06 -7.55
C GLU A 307 -11.25 16.38 -6.77
N LYS A 308 -12.17 16.66 -5.87
CA LYS A 308 -12.09 17.79 -4.93
C LYS A 308 -11.32 17.44 -3.65
N GLY A 309 -11.07 16.16 -3.41
CA GLY A 309 -10.29 15.69 -2.27
C GLY A 309 -8.79 15.98 -2.44
N PHE A 310 -8.11 16.30 -1.35
CA PHE A 310 -6.67 16.53 -1.38
C PHE A 310 -5.92 15.27 -1.84
N GLY A 311 -5.04 15.42 -2.84
CA GLY A 311 -4.24 14.34 -3.39
C GLY A 311 -5.02 13.33 -4.26
N VAL A 312 -6.26 13.65 -4.68
CA VAL A 312 -7.09 12.76 -5.51
C VAL A 312 -7.11 13.25 -6.95
N TYR A 313 -6.89 12.33 -7.88
CA TYR A 313 -6.87 12.56 -9.32
C TYR A 313 -7.77 11.55 -10.02
N MET A 314 -8.66 12.03 -10.87
CA MET A 314 -9.49 11.18 -11.73
C MET A 314 -8.87 11.13 -13.12
N ALA A 315 -8.78 9.93 -13.71
CA ALA A 315 -8.09 9.70 -14.96
C ALA A 315 -8.72 8.54 -15.75
N ASP A 316 -8.21 8.27 -16.94
CA ASP A 316 -8.49 7.03 -17.65
C ASP A 316 -7.59 5.88 -17.12
N ARG A 317 -7.93 4.64 -17.49
CA ARG A 317 -7.20 3.42 -17.08
C ARG A 317 -5.72 3.45 -17.47
N GLU A 318 -5.38 3.99 -18.64
CA GLU A 318 -4.01 4.08 -19.10
C GLU A 318 -3.20 5.02 -18.23
N THR A 319 -3.73 6.17 -17.89
CA THR A 319 -3.10 7.16 -17.01
C THR A 319 -2.93 6.64 -15.58
N VAL A 320 -3.90 5.89 -15.05
CA VAL A 320 -3.75 5.20 -13.74
C VAL A 320 -2.57 4.22 -13.78
N ASN A 321 -2.50 3.38 -14.82
CA ASN A 321 -1.41 2.42 -15.01
C ASN A 321 -0.04 3.12 -15.17
N LEU A 322 0.02 4.24 -15.86
CA LEU A 322 1.25 5.03 -15.99
C LEU A 322 1.67 5.63 -14.64
N SER A 323 0.71 6.09 -13.83
CA SER A 323 0.97 6.64 -12.50
C SER A 323 1.49 5.56 -11.54
N GLU A 324 0.91 4.36 -11.57
CA GLU A 324 1.42 3.21 -10.83
C GLU A 324 2.84 2.87 -11.27
N ARG A 325 3.07 2.76 -12.58
CA ARG A 325 4.38 2.44 -13.14
C ARG A 325 5.43 3.48 -12.78
N MET A 326 5.11 4.77 -12.83
CA MET A 326 5.98 5.85 -12.39
C MET A 326 6.47 5.63 -10.95
N LYS A 327 5.55 5.37 -10.02
CA LYS A 327 5.86 5.14 -8.61
C LYS A 327 6.69 3.87 -8.40
N VAL A 328 6.20 2.74 -8.92
CA VAL A 328 6.74 1.40 -8.62
C VAL A 328 8.03 1.13 -9.36
N THR A 329 8.15 1.58 -10.62
CA THR A 329 9.25 1.20 -11.51
C THR A 329 10.39 2.21 -11.47
N VAL A 330 10.11 3.48 -11.14
CA VAL A 330 11.10 4.56 -11.36
C VAL A 330 11.35 5.41 -10.13
N CYS A 331 10.30 6.02 -9.53
CA CYS A 331 10.51 7.15 -8.62
C CYS A 331 10.72 6.75 -7.17
N LEU A 332 9.94 5.82 -6.63
CA LEU A 332 9.93 5.48 -5.19
C LEU A 332 10.60 4.14 -4.90
N ASN A 333 10.05 3.06 -5.43
CA ASN A 333 10.44 1.71 -5.02
C ASN A 333 11.86 1.31 -5.43
N PRO A 334 12.41 1.74 -6.60
CA PRO A 334 13.81 1.48 -6.94
C PRO A 334 14.79 2.07 -5.93
N VAL A 335 14.51 3.25 -5.38
CA VAL A 335 15.36 3.87 -4.34
C VAL A 335 15.43 2.96 -3.12
N HIS A 336 14.30 2.45 -2.64
CA HIS A 336 14.25 1.52 -1.51
C HIS A 336 15.03 0.23 -1.79
N SER A 337 14.84 -0.37 -2.96
CA SER A 337 15.54 -1.62 -3.31
C SER A 337 17.03 -1.45 -3.53
N ALA A 338 17.47 -0.29 -4.02
CA ALA A 338 18.89 0.00 -4.21
C ALA A 338 19.62 0.28 -2.90
N THR A 339 18.94 0.92 -1.93
CA THR A 339 19.60 1.44 -0.74
C THR A 339 19.27 0.67 0.54
N GLY A 340 18.07 0.04 0.65
CA GLY A 340 17.66 -0.70 1.84
C GLY A 340 18.61 -1.86 2.20
N PRO A 341 18.92 -2.81 1.29
CA PRO A 341 19.87 -3.88 1.55
C PRO A 341 21.26 -3.37 1.94
N LEU A 342 21.75 -2.31 1.30
CA LEU A 342 23.00 -1.65 1.66
C LEU A 342 22.94 -1.01 3.05
N GLY A 343 21.79 -0.48 3.43
CA GLY A 343 21.58 0.05 4.78
C GLY A 343 21.76 -1.01 5.86
N VAL A 344 21.25 -2.23 5.64
CA VAL A 344 21.46 -3.38 6.53
C VAL A 344 22.96 -3.72 6.61
N VAL A 345 23.63 -3.83 5.45
CA VAL A 345 25.08 -4.15 5.40
C VAL A 345 25.91 -3.09 6.11
N LEU A 346 25.52 -1.83 6.04
CA LEU A 346 26.21 -0.72 6.72
C LEU A 346 25.83 -0.56 8.20
N GLY A 347 24.92 -1.41 8.73
CA GLY A 347 24.52 -1.40 10.15
C GLY A 347 23.49 -0.33 10.52
N TYR A 348 22.75 0.22 9.56
CA TYR A 348 21.67 1.16 9.81
C TYR A 348 20.35 0.42 9.99
N ASP A 349 19.63 0.69 11.09
CA ASP A 349 18.29 0.17 11.30
C ASP A 349 17.25 0.96 10.49
N LEU A 350 17.14 2.28 10.76
CA LEU A 350 16.15 3.14 10.10
C LEU A 350 16.67 3.69 8.76
N PHE A 351 15.83 3.58 7.75
CA PHE A 351 16.09 4.10 6.40
C PHE A 351 16.30 5.63 6.40
N ALA A 352 15.40 6.37 7.04
CA ALA A 352 15.50 7.82 7.11
C ALA A 352 16.76 8.27 7.86
N HIS A 353 17.11 7.60 8.97
CA HIS A 353 18.33 7.90 9.71
C HIS A 353 19.60 7.66 8.87
N MET A 354 19.62 6.58 8.09
CA MET A 354 20.71 6.32 7.15
C MET A 354 20.87 7.47 6.16
N LEU A 355 19.80 7.91 5.53
CA LEU A 355 19.86 9.01 4.54
C LEU A 355 20.26 10.34 5.18
N ASN A 356 19.76 10.63 6.39
CA ASN A 356 20.05 11.88 7.10
C ASN A 356 21.52 11.97 7.58
N THR A 357 22.16 10.84 7.86
CA THR A 357 23.50 10.80 8.49
C THR A 357 24.61 10.30 7.57
N ASN A 358 24.27 9.68 6.43
CA ASN A 358 25.23 9.18 5.46
C ASN A 358 25.08 9.90 4.11
N PRO A 359 25.94 10.90 3.81
CA PRO A 359 25.84 11.68 2.57
C PRO A 359 25.99 10.85 1.29
N ASP A 360 26.79 9.78 1.31
CA ASP A 360 26.99 8.93 0.14
C ASP A 360 25.72 8.10 -0.16
N MET A 361 25.02 7.60 0.87
CA MET A 361 23.76 6.91 0.71
C MET A 361 22.65 7.86 0.22
N MET A 362 22.60 9.09 0.74
CA MET A 362 21.69 10.13 0.23
C MET A 362 21.99 10.44 -1.24
N LYS A 363 23.26 10.57 -1.60
CA LYS A 363 23.66 10.83 -2.99
C LYS A 363 23.31 9.66 -3.90
N MET A 364 23.55 8.42 -3.47
CA MET A 364 23.15 7.22 -4.20
C MET A 364 21.62 7.18 -4.43
N ALA A 365 20.84 7.44 -3.38
CA ALA A 365 19.38 7.50 -3.48
C ALA A 365 18.92 8.55 -4.52
N ARG A 366 19.54 9.74 -4.50
CA ARG A 366 19.26 10.79 -5.50
C ARG A 366 19.67 10.37 -6.91
N MET A 367 20.82 9.74 -7.10
CA MET A 367 21.24 9.24 -8.41
C MET A 367 20.23 8.23 -8.98
N VAL A 368 19.74 7.28 -8.18
CA VAL A 368 18.72 6.31 -8.62
C VAL A 368 17.48 7.02 -9.14
N ALA A 369 16.98 8.02 -8.42
CA ALA A 369 15.73 8.68 -8.78
C ALA A 369 15.90 9.74 -9.86
N TYR A 370 16.82 10.71 -9.66
CA TYR A 370 16.97 11.88 -10.54
C TYR A 370 17.80 11.60 -11.77
N ASP A 371 18.95 10.92 -11.61
CA ASP A 371 19.92 10.79 -12.70
C ASP A 371 19.61 9.57 -13.58
N GLU A 372 19.07 8.50 -12.99
CA GLU A 372 18.81 7.25 -13.70
C GLU A 372 17.32 6.95 -13.91
N GLY A 373 16.43 7.33 -12.98
CA GLY A 373 15.01 7.12 -13.09
C GLY A 373 14.30 8.15 -13.97
N LEU A 374 14.35 9.43 -13.59
CA LEU A 374 13.62 10.50 -14.30
C LEU A 374 13.92 10.60 -15.80
N PRO A 375 15.15 10.34 -16.31
CA PRO A 375 15.40 10.39 -17.74
C PRO A 375 14.61 9.42 -18.60
N VAL A 376 14.09 8.33 -18.02
CA VAL A 376 13.35 7.28 -18.74
C VAL A 376 11.93 7.06 -18.22
N VAL A 377 11.51 7.82 -17.22
CA VAL A 377 10.13 7.74 -16.73
C VAL A 377 9.14 8.16 -17.80
N LYS A 378 8.03 7.44 -17.88
CA LYS A 378 6.86 7.89 -18.65
C LYS A 378 6.01 8.80 -17.77
N ASP A 379 5.86 10.05 -18.19
CA ASP A 379 5.03 11.04 -17.50
C ASP A 379 3.55 10.67 -17.66
N PRO A 380 2.81 10.45 -16.58
CA PRO A 380 1.37 10.19 -16.66
C PRO A 380 0.53 11.43 -17.03
N GLY A 381 1.13 12.62 -17.04
CA GLY A 381 0.47 13.87 -17.40
C GLY A 381 -0.40 14.51 -16.31
N ILE A 382 -0.70 13.79 -15.24
CA ILE A 382 -1.52 14.26 -14.08
C ILE A 382 -0.72 14.42 -12.79
N LEU A 383 0.39 13.71 -12.68
CA LEU A 383 1.37 13.81 -11.59
C LEU A 383 2.73 14.07 -12.22
N SER A 384 3.36 15.19 -11.88
CA SER A 384 4.72 15.46 -12.35
C SER A 384 5.70 14.46 -11.68
N PRO A 385 6.42 13.61 -12.45
CA PRO A 385 7.42 12.72 -11.88
C PRO A 385 8.50 13.47 -11.09
N GLN A 386 8.93 14.64 -11.58
CA GLN A 386 9.89 15.49 -10.89
C GLN A 386 9.36 15.97 -9.54
N ALA A 387 8.12 16.52 -9.50
CA ALA A 387 7.53 17.01 -8.26
C ALA A 387 7.30 15.87 -7.26
N PHE A 388 6.92 14.68 -7.74
CA PHE A 388 6.78 13.49 -6.91
C PHE A 388 8.11 13.09 -6.28
N VAL A 389 9.21 13.03 -7.05
CA VAL A 389 10.54 12.73 -6.53
C VAL A 389 11.02 13.82 -5.55
N ASP A 390 10.79 15.10 -5.85
CA ASP A 390 11.15 16.21 -4.97
C ASP A 390 10.46 16.07 -3.59
N GLU A 391 9.17 15.71 -3.57
CA GLU A 391 8.42 15.48 -2.32
C GLU A 391 8.97 14.28 -1.54
N LEU A 392 9.36 13.18 -2.23
CA LEU A 392 9.98 12.04 -1.56
C LEU A 392 11.24 12.44 -0.80
N PHE A 393 12.12 13.23 -1.41
CA PHE A 393 13.38 13.63 -0.82
C PHE A 393 13.28 14.79 0.19
N ASN A 394 12.25 15.61 0.09
CA ASN A 394 12.05 16.73 1.01
C ASN A 394 11.23 16.35 2.23
N ASP A 395 10.22 15.48 2.08
CA ASP A 395 9.23 15.24 3.13
C ASP A 395 9.25 13.79 3.64
N ARG A 396 9.30 12.77 2.74
CA ARG A 396 9.13 11.37 3.13
C ARG A 396 10.44 10.72 3.58
N PHE A 397 11.44 10.69 2.73
CA PHE A 397 12.70 9.96 3.00
C PHE A 397 13.46 10.45 4.24
N PRO A 398 13.52 11.76 4.56
CA PRO A 398 14.18 12.22 5.78
C PRO A 398 13.33 12.04 7.05
N ASN A 399 12.09 11.59 6.95
CA ASN A 399 11.17 11.53 8.09
C ASN A 399 11.39 10.27 8.96
N GLU A 400 12.20 10.37 10.00
CA GLU A 400 12.51 9.26 10.93
C GLU A 400 11.29 8.80 11.75
N TYR A 401 10.24 9.62 11.87
CA TYR A 401 9.03 9.28 12.61
C TYR A 401 8.14 8.26 11.90
N LEU A 402 8.39 7.99 10.61
CA LEU A 402 7.71 6.92 9.86
C LEU A 402 8.19 5.52 10.28
N GLY A 403 9.40 5.40 10.82
CA GLY A 403 9.91 4.16 11.39
C GLY A 403 10.19 3.04 10.38
N ASP A 404 10.41 3.39 9.10
CA ASP A 404 10.79 2.41 8.08
C ASP A 404 12.20 1.87 8.31
N THR A 405 12.31 0.53 8.47
CA THR A 405 13.61 -0.12 8.67
C THR A 405 14.20 -0.61 7.34
N ASN A 406 15.52 -0.56 7.21
CA ASN A 406 16.22 -1.10 6.05
C ASN A 406 15.97 -2.60 5.86
N LEU A 407 15.83 -3.35 6.95
CA LEU A 407 15.50 -4.78 6.88
C LEU A 407 14.10 -5.01 6.29
N ARG A 408 13.08 -4.21 6.67
CA ARG A 408 11.74 -4.29 6.08
C ARG A 408 11.76 -3.95 4.58
N LEU A 409 12.55 -2.98 4.17
CA LEU A 409 12.71 -2.61 2.76
C LEU A 409 13.46 -3.66 1.94
N SER A 410 14.10 -4.63 2.62
CA SER A 410 14.83 -5.76 2.01
C SER A 410 13.98 -7.04 1.91
N VAL A 411 12.69 -7.00 2.27
CA VAL A 411 11.77 -8.13 2.09
C VAL A 411 11.43 -8.30 0.60
N ASP A 412 11.41 -9.54 0.11
CA ASP A 412 10.98 -9.93 -1.23
C ASP A 412 11.69 -9.19 -2.40
N VAL A 413 12.94 -8.75 -2.21
CA VAL A 413 13.68 -8.00 -3.23
C VAL A 413 13.84 -8.80 -4.51
N SER A 414 14.05 -10.13 -4.43
CA SER A 414 14.15 -11.00 -5.60
C SER A 414 12.91 -10.94 -6.51
N GLN A 415 11.73 -10.75 -5.90
CA GLN A 415 10.46 -10.65 -6.63
C GLN A 415 10.28 -9.26 -7.27
N MET A 416 11.11 -8.29 -6.92
CA MET A 416 10.95 -6.88 -7.27
C MET A 416 12.04 -6.33 -8.20
N VAL A 417 13.22 -6.96 -8.27
CA VAL A 417 14.35 -6.42 -9.06
C VAL A 417 14.03 -6.29 -10.54
N GLY A 418 13.22 -7.18 -11.10
CA GLY A 418 12.78 -7.10 -12.49
C GLY A 418 11.99 -5.83 -12.78
N ILE A 419 10.96 -5.55 -11.98
CA ILE A 419 10.11 -4.37 -12.16
C ILE A 419 10.80 -3.07 -11.71
N ARG A 420 11.65 -3.13 -10.69
CA ARG A 420 12.29 -1.93 -10.10
C ARG A 420 13.60 -1.54 -10.77
N PHE A 421 14.33 -2.49 -11.34
CA PHE A 421 15.60 -2.23 -12.03
C PHE A 421 15.55 -2.64 -13.50
N GLY A 422 15.09 -3.88 -13.79
CA GLY A 422 15.06 -4.41 -15.14
C GLY A 422 14.26 -3.56 -16.13
N GLU A 423 13.11 -3.06 -15.71
CA GLU A 423 12.30 -2.18 -16.56
C GLU A 423 12.99 -0.83 -16.87
N THR A 424 13.71 -0.25 -15.90
CA THR A 424 14.51 0.96 -16.13
C THR A 424 15.69 0.65 -17.05
N ILE A 425 16.41 -0.47 -16.85
CA ILE A 425 17.51 -0.92 -17.71
C ILE A 425 17.00 -1.10 -19.15
N LYS A 426 15.88 -1.80 -19.36
CA LYS A 426 15.25 -1.95 -20.69
C LYS A 426 14.89 -0.62 -21.32
N ALA A 427 14.39 0.33 -20.53
CA ALA A 427 14.08 1.67 -21.03
C ALA A 427 15.35 2.43 -21.49
N TYR A 428 16.48 2.22 -20.81
CA TYR A 428 17.78 2.76 -21.25
C TYR A 428 18.22 2.10 -22.56
N VAL A 429 18.16 0.79 -22.67
CA VAL A 429 18.50 0.08 -23.93
C VAL A 429 17.63 0.59 -25.08
N GLN A 430 16.32 0.73 -24.85
CA GLN A 430 15.40 1.25 -25.86
C GLN A 430 15.75 2.69 -26.29
N LYS A 431 16.12 3.54 -25.35
CA LYS A 431 16.34 4.98 -25.60
C LYS A 431 17.75 5.29 -26.10
N PHE A 432 18.76 4.58 -25.60
CA PHE A 432 20.17 4.93 -25.80
C PHE A 432 20.99 3.82 -26.48
N GLY A 433 20.43 2.62 -26.69
CA GLY A 433 21.09 1.47 -27.32
C GLY A 433 21.68 0.47 -26.32
N ASP A 434 22.12 0.92 -25.14
CA ASP A 434 22.56 0.11 -24.00
C ASP A 434 22.29 0.85 -22.68
N ALA A 435 22.59 0.20 -21.56
CA ALA A 435 22.43 0.75 -20.22
C ALA A 435 23.78 0.95 -19.48
N SER A 436 24.91 0.91 -20.19
CA SER A 436 26.26 1.00 -19.62
C SER A 436 26.54 2.30 -18.85
N GLN A 437 25.79 3.37 -19.14
CA GLN A 437 25.86 4.66 -18.45
C GLN A 437 25.29 4.63 -17.03
N LEU A 438 24.45 3.65 -16.67
CA LEU A 438 23.93 3.49 -15.33
C LEU A 438 25.05 3.21 -14.32
N THR A 439 24.94 3.75 -13.13
CA THR A 439 25.90 3.57 -12.03
C THR A 439 25.21 3.21 -10.72
N ALA A 440 24.17 3.94 -10.31
CA ALA A 440 23.51 3.74 -9.03
C ALA A 440 22.64 2.48 -9.02
N ILE A 441 21.95 2.15 -10.12
CA ILE A 441 21.20 0.89 -10.24
C ILE A 441 22.14 -0.32 -10.22
N PRO A 442 23.25 -0.39 -11.02
CA PRO A 442 24.25 -1.45 -10.87
C PRO A 442 24.84 -1.54 -9.46
N LEU A 443 25.10 -0.40 -8.81
CA LEU A 443 25.57 -0.34 -7.42
C LEU A 443 24.54 -0.94 -6.45
N GLY A 444 23.24 -0.67 -6.66
CA GLY A 444 22.15 -1.25 -5.88
C GLY A 444 22.02 -2.76 -6.08
N ILE A 445 22.15 -3.25 -7.32
CA ILE A 445 22.11 -4.69 -7.62
C ILE A 445 23.30 -5.41 -6.97
N ALA A 446 24.52 -4.87 -7.10
CA ALA A 446 25.70 -5.41 -6.44
C ALA A 446 25.55 -5.40 -4.90
N GLY A 447 24.97 -4.32 -4.36
CA GLY A 447 24.68 -4.16 -2.94
C GLY A 447 23.68 -5.18 -2.41
N TRP A 448 22.60 -5.46 -3.17
CA TRP A 448 21.64 -6.53 -2.84
C TRP A 448 22.31 -7.91 -2.83
N LEU A 449 23.10 -8.24 -3.84
CA LEU A 449 23.84 -9.50 -3.89
C LEU A 449 24.88 -9.61 -2.78
N ARG A 450 25.53 -8.49 -2.40
CA ARG A 450 26.41 -8.42 -1.23
C ARG A 450 25.66 -8.63 0.09
N TYR A 451 24.45 -8.09 0.21
CA TYR A 451 23.55 -8.31 1.34
C TYR A 451 23.21 -9.80 1.50
N MET A 452 22.99 -10.53 0.41
CA MET A 452 22.67 -11.96 0.44
C MET A 452 23.75 -12.85 1.10
N LEU A 453 24.98 -12.35 1.27
CA LEU A 453 26.04 -13.06 1.98
C LEU A 453 25.84 -13.10 3.52
N GLY A 454 24.87 -12.36 4.07
CA GLY A 454 24.53 -12.37 5.49
C GLY A 454 25.65 -11.86 6.42
N VAL A 455 26.57 -11.03 5.91
CA VAL A 455 27.69 -10.46 6.66
C VAL A 455 27.75 -8.96 6.41
N ASP A 456 27.78 -8.16 7.48
CA ASP A 456 27.85 -6.70 7.41
C ASP A 456 29.25 -6.19 6.99
N ASP A 457 29.38 -4.85 6.84
CA ASP A 457 30.65 -4.22 6.42
C ASP A 457 31.73 -4.25 7.52
N GLU A 458 31.38 -4.59 8.75
CA GLU A 458 32.27 -4.78 9.91
C GLU A 458 32.69 -6.25 10.10
N GLY A 459 32.04 -7.21 9.38
CA GLY A 459 32.30 -8.64 9.46
C GLY A 459 31.37 -9.42 10.41
N ASN A 460 30.31 -8.80 10.93
CA ASN A 460 29.32 -9.47 11.78
C ASN A 460 28.24 -10.14 10.90
N THR A 461 27.68 -11.25 11.37
CA THR A 461 26.58 -11.93 10.69
C THR A 461 25.23 -11.33 11.06
N TYR A 462 24.27 -11.34 10.13
CA TYR A 462 22.88 -10.97 10.36
C TYR A 462 21.93 -11.94 9.65
N GLU A 463 20.66 -11.95 10.08
CA GLU A 463 19.60 -12.71 9.41
C GLU A 463 19.04 -11.90 8.23
N LEU A 464 18.83 -12.59 7.09
CA LEU A 464 18.21 -11.99 5.92
C LEU A 464 16.72 -11.74 6.17
N ALA A 465 16.19 -10.68 5.56
CA ALA A 465 14.74 -10.51 5.47
C ALA A 465 14.10 -11.68 4.69
N PRO A 466 12.83 -12.01 4.95
CA PRO A 466 12.13 -13.04 4.19
C PRO A 466 12.12 -12.74 2.69
N ASP A 467 12.51 -13.74 1.89
CA ASP A 467 12.47 -13.68 0.43
C ASP A 467 12.39 -15.12 -0.11
N PRO A 468 11.50 -15.44 -1.05
CA PRO A 468 11.34 -16.80 -1.59
C PRO A 468 12.60 -17.37 -2.24
N MET A 469 13.51 -16.53 -2.72
CA MET A 469 14.74 -16.97 -3.38
C MET A 469 15.99 -16.97 -2.47
N ASN A 470 15.84 -16.72 -1.17
CA ASN A 470 17.00 -16.65 -0.27
C ASN A 470 17.88 -17.91 -0.36
N GLU A 471 17.30 -19.09 -0.25
CA GLU A 471 18.04 -20.36 -0.30
C GLU A 471 18.74 -20.56 -1.65
N GLU A 472 18.02 -20.35 -2.75
CA GLU A 472 18.56 -20.51 -4.11
C GLU A 472 19.70 -19.52 -4.37
N LEU A 473 19.52 -18.25 -4.05
CA LEU A 473 20.54 -17.22 -4.25
C LEU A 473 21.77 -17.44 -3.37
N GLN A 474 21.59 -17.84 -2.11
CA GLN A 474 22.70 -18.19 -1.24
C GLN A 474 23.47 -19.42 -1.72
N GLU A 475 22.78 -20.43 -2.28
CA GLU A 475 23.43 -21.60 -2.89
C GLU A 475 24.24 -21.18 -4.15
N GLN A 476 23.70 -20.32 -5.01
CA GLN A 476 24.38 -19.81 -6.19
C GLN A 476 25.60 -18.95 -5.84
N LEU A 477 25.51 -18.11 -4.82
CA LEU A 477 26.64 -17.32 -4.30
C LEU A 477 27.70 -18.20 -3.61
N GLY A 478 27.28 -19.32 -3.06
CA GLY A 478 28.11 -20.45 -2.67
C GLY A 478 29.28 -20.09 -1.74
N ASN A 479 30.52 -20.30 -2.23
CA ASN A 479 31.75 -20.20 -1.44
C ASN A 479 32.37 -18.81 -1.43
N ILE A 480 31.61 -17.75 -1.77
CA ILE A 480 32.11 -16.37 -1.70
C ILE A 480 32.32 -16.00 -0.24
N VAL A 481 33.52 -15.56 0.11
CA VAL A 481 33.91 -15.19 1.48
C VAL A 481 34.35 -13.72 1.50
N VAL A 482 33.65 -12.89 2.28
CA VAL A 482 34.01 -11.49 2.50
C VAL A 482 35.42 -11.42 3.08
N GLY A 483 36.28 -10.58 2.51
CA GLY A 483 37.70 -10.47 2.83
C GLY A 483 38.61 -11.42 2.04
N LYS A 484 38.03 -12.24 1.14
CA LYS A 484 38.75 -13.13 0.22
C LYS A 484 38.22 -13.00 -1.19
N PRO A 485 38.49 -11.88 -1.89
CA PRO A 485 37.95 -11.62 -3.22
C PRO A 485 38.33 -12.68 -4.26
N GLU A 486 39.40 -13.44 -4.04
CA GLU A 486 39.77 -14.58 -4.87
C GLU A 486 38.76 -15.75 -4.85
N THR A 487 37.84 -15.76 -3.90
CA THR A 487 36.73 -16.75 -3.85
C THR A 487 35.60 -16.42 -4.81
N PHE A 488 35.50 -15.19 -5.26
CA PHE A 488 34.60 -14.77 -6.31
C PHE A 488 35.16 -15.14 -7.69
N LYS A 489 34.35 -15.77 -8.51
CA LYS A 489 34.69 -16.20 -9.88
C LYS A 489 33.58 -15.76 -10.83
N ASP A 490 32.66 -16.66 -11.14
CA ASP A 490 31.56 -16.50 -12.08
C ASP A 490 30.18 -16.76 -11.46
N GLN A 491 30.11 -16.76 -10.12
CA GLN A 491 28.88 -17.08 -9.38
C GLN A 491 27.72 -16.13 -9.68
N LEU A 492 28.00 -14.87 -10.04
CA LEU A 492 26.95 -13.91 -10.39
C LEU A 492 26.40 -14.11 -11.79
N LYS A 493 27.13 -14.77 -12.69
CA LYS A 493 26.72 -14.90 -14.09
C LYS A 493 25.36 -15.55 -14.29
N PRO A 494 25.02 -16.68 -13.64
CA PRO A 494 23.68 -17.26 -13.72
C PRO A 494 22.59 -16.35 -13.18
N ILE A 495 22.89 -15.54 -12.15
CA ILE A 495 21.94 -14.61 -11.55
C ILE A 495 21.69 -13.43 -12.48
N LEU A 496 22.76 -12.76 -12.94
CA LEU A 496 22.67 -11.56 -13.77
C LEU A 496 22.18 -11.79 -15.20
N SER A 497 22.30 -13.03 -15.71
CA SER A 497 21.70 -13.43 -17.00
C SER A 497 20.26 -13.93 -16.87
N ASN A 498 19.69 -13.98 -15.67
CA ASN A 498 18.36 -14.55 -15.46
C ASN A 498 17.26 -13.58 -15.90
N GLU A 499 16.77 -13.76 -17.12
CA GLU A 499 15.70 -12.95 -17.70
C GLU A 499 14.35 -13.09 -16.96
N ARG A 500 14.14 -14.14 -16.15
CA ARG A 500 12.95 -14.22 -15.28
C ARG A 500 13.07 -13.32 -14.05
N LEU A 501 14.30 -13.17 -13.55
CA LEU A 501 14.58 -12.36 -12.37
C LEU A 501 14.60 -10.86 -12.68
N PHE A 502 15.36 -10.47 -13.72
CA PHE A 502 15.55 -9.06 -14.10
C PHE A 502 14.70 -8.61 -15.29
N PHE A 503 13.87 -9.48 -15.88
CA PHE A 503 13.12 -9.23 -17.12
C PHE A 503 14.01 -8.96 -18.34
N THR A 504 15.30 -9.12 -18.21
CA THR A 504 16.33 -8.96 -19.24
C THR A 504 17.63 -9.64 -18.81
N ASP A 505 18.57 -9.79 -19.74
CA ASP A 505 19.93 -10.27 -19.48
C ASP A 505 20.85 -9.06 -19.29
N LEU A 506 21.33 -8.87 -18.07
CA LEU A 506 22.11 -7.67 -17.71
C LEU A 506 23.46 -7.56 -18.45
N TYR A 507 24.03 -8.68 -18.94
CA TYR A 507 25.25 -8.63 -19.77
C TYR A 507 24.95 -8.10 -21.17
N LYS A 508 23.83 -8.56 -21.76
CA LYS A 508 23.39 -8.05 -23.08
C LYS A 508 23.09 -6.56 -23.05
N ASP A 509 22.61 -6.07 -21.92
CA ASP A 509 22.24 -4.66 -21.71
C ASP A 509 23.42 -3.78 -21.30
N GLY A 510 24.62 -4.34 -21.11
CA GLY A 510 25.86 -3.60 -20.81
C GLY A 510 26.06 -3.22 -19.35
N VAL A 511 25.34 -3.85 -18.42
CA VAL A 511 25.47 -3.60 -16.97
C VAL A 511 26.03 -4.78 -16.17
N GLY A 512 26.02 -6.00 -16.70
CA GLY A 512 26.42 -7.20 -15.97
C GLY A 512 27.85 -7.16 -15.45
N GLU A 513 28.82 -6.85 -16.31
CA GLU A 513 30.24 -6.74 -15.93
C GLU A 513 30.48 -5.63 -14.91
N LYS A 514 29.73 -4.51 -15.01
CA LYS A 514 29.82 -3.42 -14.03
C LYS A 514 29.32 -3.88 -12.65
N VAL A 515 28.24 -4.66 -12.59
CA VAL A 515 27.75 -5.23 -11.32
C VAL A 515 28.79 -6.18 -10.72
N GLU A 516 29.45 -7.02 -11.51
CA GLU A 516 30.53 -7.91 -11.04
C GLU A 516 31.73 -7.13 -10.52
N GLU A 517 32.17 -6.07 -11.22
CA GLU A 517 33.26 -5.19 -10.77
C GLU A 517 32.92 -4.58 -9.41
N ILE A 518 31.74 -3.98 -9.27
CA ILE A 518 31.29 -3.34 -8.02
C ILE A 518 31.19 -4.38 -6.89
N PHE A 519 30.59 -5.55 -7.16
CA PHE A 519 30.49 -6.61 -6.18
C PHE A 519 31.85 -7.12 -5.71
N SER A 520 32.78 -7.31 -6.62
CA SER A 520 34.16 -7.71 -6.30
C SER A 520 34.85 -6.72 -5.34
N GLU A 521 34.62 -5.42 -5.54
CA GLU A 521 35.12 -4.39 -4.63
C GLU A 521 34.44 -4.48 -3.25
N MET A 522 33.11 -4.69 -3.21
CA MET A 522 32.34 -4.77 -1.96
C MET A 522 32.70 -5.96 -1.08
N ILE A 523 33.23 -7.04 -1.64
CA ILE A 523 33.64 -8.22 -0.86
C ILE A 523 35.10 -8.18 -0.42
N ALA A 524 35.84 -7.13 -0.72
CA ALA A 524 37.29 -7.04 -0.43
C ALA A 524 37.62 -7.10 1.07
N GLY A 525 36.67 -6.81 1.96
CA GLY A 525 36.84 -6.93 3.40
C GLY A 525 36.09 -5.86 4.18
N LYS A 526 36.46 -5.69 5.43
CA LYS A 526 35.89 -4.70 6.34
C LYS A 526 35.98 -3.28 5.77
N GLY A 527 34.86 -2.53 5.77
CA GLY A 527 34.77 -1.17 5.25
C GLY A 527 34.75 -1.08 3.72
N ALA A 528 34.78 -2.21 3.01
CA ALA A 528 34.83 -2.24 1.55
C ALA A 528 33.54 -1.74 0.91
N VAL A 529 32.39 -2.05 1.50
CA VAL A 529 31.08 -1.60 0.99
C VAL A 529 30.97 -0.08 1.06
N LYS A 530 31.31 0.50 2.22
CA LYS A 530 31.34 1.96 2.39
C LYS A 530 32.29 2.64 1.41
N ALA A 531 33.51 2.10 1.23
CA ALA A 531 34.50 2.65 0.30
C ALA A 531 34.03 2.55 -1.16
N THR A 532 33.40 1.43 -1.54
CA THR A 532 32.86 1.22 -2.89
C THR A 532 31.73 2.21 -3.17
N ILE A 533 30.77 2.37 -2.27
CA ILE A 533 29.68 3.35 -2.43
C ILE A 533 30.30 4.74 -2.62
N HIS A 534 31.20 5.17 -1.72
CA HIS A 534 31.87 6.47 -1.83
C HIS A 534 32.55 6.68 -3.19
N LYS A 535 33.27 5.67 -3.69
CA LYS A 535 33.93 5.71 -5.00
C LYS A 535 32.92 5.96 -6.14
N TYR A 536 31.82 5.22 -6.18
CA TYR A 536 30.89 5.25 -7.32
C TYR A 536 29.96 6.45 -7.32
N VAL A 537 29.57 6.95 -6.15
CA VAL A 537 28.71 8.14 -6.07
C VAL A 537 29.47 9.46 -6.21
N ASN A 538 30.81 9.45 -6.15
CA ASN A 538 31.65 10.65 -6.24
C ASN A 538 32.58 10.67 -7.49
N LYS A 539 32.30 9.80 -8.47
CA LYS A 539 33.00 9.79 -9.78
C LYS A 539 32.52 10.92 -10.70
#